data_9040b6da48c3d01df2f3b1d8cca5a083
#
_entry.id   9040b6da48c3d01df2f3b1d8cca5a083
#
_cell.length_a   1.000
_cell.length_b   1.000
_cell.length_c   1.000
_cell.angle_alpha   90.00
_cell.angle_beta   90.00
_cell.angle_gamma   90.00
#
_symmetry.space_group_name_H-M   'P 1'
#
loop_
_entity.id
_entity.type
_entity.pdbx_description
1 polymer ?
#
loop_
_entity_poly.entity_id
_entity_poly.type
_entity_poly.pdbx_seq_one_letter_code
_entity_poly.pdbx_strand_id
1 'polypeptide(L)'
;SELVRGAVADLALDPEFPVPELLPGMTPVTLQMKSKFSTISITPEGSDIGLAAVVLPDAAQTPPAVLLGSIGRGACLGTDPGIPAFPHTYEMGLMAKDDFLNEALYAIWASNGLKIPVGPEMLGDFDLSEFGISNLSLNVDFQLPPLISDCNLEHKMFFEAGDIRVNAGMKLLGSQVDMVMYASLIAEARIVLVPGATGTEVGIQIETPLFIDIEVAQIAGGLVGAEDTISSLIRTVALPMVLDLLSGDTLASFQLPSIDLSSLAEGFPAGSVIEIDMKEVNRSRGATIVLGNVK
;
A
#
# COMPACT_ATOMS: atom_id res chain seq x y z
N SER A 1 -8.39 -36.85 0.30
CA SER A 1 -9.68 -37.51 0.25
C SER A 1 -10.78 -36.49 0.11
N GLU A 2 -11.93 -36.87 -0.46
CA GLU A 2 -13.08 -35.94 -0.67
C GLU A 2 -13.63 -35.34 0.62
N LEU A 3 -13.49 -36.05 1.74
CA LEU A 3 -13.94 -35.59 3.06
C LEU A 3 -13.15 -34.37 3.55
N VAL A 4 -11.84 -34.34 3.34
CA VAL A 4 -11.00 -33.17 3.70
C VAL A 4 -11.29 -32.00 2.76
N ARG A 5 -11.52 -32.28 1.49
CA ARG A 5 -11.89 -31.26 0.50
C ARG A 5 -13.22 -30.58 0.81
N GLY A 6 -14.22 -31.37 1.26
CA GLY A 6 -15.53 -30.83 1.68
C GLY A 6 -15.43 -30.00 2.94
N ALA A 7 -14.72 -30.47 3.97
CA ALA A 7 -14.60 -29.76 5.24
C ALA A 7 -13.81 -28.43 5.10
N VAL A 8 -12.85 -28.36 4.19
CA VAL A 8 -12.03 -27.17 3.97
C VAL A 8 -12.71 -26.18 3.02
N ALA A 9 -13.56 -26.66 2.10
CA ALA A 9 -14.27 -25.77 1.15
C ALA A 9 -15.29 -24.83 1.84
N ASP A 10 -15.82 -25.23 3.01
CA ASP A 10 -16.79 -24.45 3.77
C ASP A 10 -16.16 -23.54 4.83
N LEU A 11 -14.83 -23.58 4.99
CA LEU A 11 -14.10 -22.68 5.88
C LEU A 11 -13.94 -21.32 5.18
N ALA A 12 -14.82 -20.38 5.51
CA ALA A 12 -14.65 -18.99 5.17
C ALA A 12 -13.81 -18.30 6.25
N LEU A 13 -12.72 -17.66 5.83
CA LEU A 13 -11.96 -16.78 6.71
C LEU A 13 -12.39 -15.34 6.41
N ASP A 14 -13.10 -14.74 7.35
CA ASP A 14 -13.59 -13.36 7.23
C ASP A 14 -12.93 -12.46 8.32
N PRO A 15 -11.60 -12.34 8.37
CA PRO A 15 -10.95 -11.52 9.36
C PRO A 15 -11.16 -10.04 9.08
N GLU A 16 -11.32 -9.28 10.15
CA GLU A 16 -11.14 -7.83 10.14
C GLU A 16 -9.71 -7.51 10.54
N PHE A 17 -9.10 -6.56 9.85
CA PHE A 17 -7.77 -6.10 10.21
C PHE A 17 -7.66 -4.58 10.17
N PRO A 18 -7.15 -3.97 11.25
CA PRO A 18 -6.85 -2.55 11.24
C PRO A 18 -5.65 -2.30 10.33
N VAL A 19 -5.78 -1.32 9.45
CA VAL A 19 -4.64 -0.78 8.72
C VAL A 19 -3.96 0.24 9.62
N PRO A 20 -2.67 0.05 9.93
CA PRO A 20 -1.94 1.04 10.71
C PRO A 20 -1.91 2.37 9.96
N GLU A 21 -1.63 3.43 10.68
CA GLU A 21 -1.36 4.74 10.09
C GLU A 21 -0.11 4.62 9.19
N LEU A 22 -0.32 4.57 7.87
CA LEU A 22 0.76 4.39 6.90
C LEU A 22 1.63 5.66 6.78
N LEU A 23 1.00 6.83 6.96
CA LEU A 23 1.66 8.12 7.04
C LEU A 23 1.07 8.90 8.21
N PRO A 24 1.84 9.68 8.95
CA PRO A 24 1.36 10.50 10.04
C PRO A 24 0.13 11.33 9.65
N GLY A 25 -0.92 11.33 10.46
CA GLY A 25 -2.17 12.06 10.21
C GLY A 25 -3.18 11.36 9.32
N MET A 26 -2.88 10.17 8.78
CA MET A 26 -3.88 9.36 8.09
C MET A 26 -4.98 8.87 9.03
N THR A 27 -6.19 8.80 8.51
CA THR A 27 -7.30 8.20 9.27
C THR A 27 -7.12 6.68 9.35
N PRO A 28 -7.02 6.09 10.54
CA PRO A 28 -7.02 4.64 10.67
C PRO A 28 -8.30 4.04 10.08
N VAL A 29 -8.15 2.96 9.33
CA VAL A 29 -9.27 2.25 8.72
C VAL A 29 -9.25 0.78 9.10
N THR A 30 -10.42 0.15 9.18
CA THR A 30 -10.54 -1.29 9.39
C THR A 30 -11.04 -1.92 8.11
N LEU A 31 -10.26 -2.79 7.53
CA LEU A 31 -10.63 -3.54 6.34
C LEU A 31 -11.21 -4.90 6.70
N GLN A 32 -12.09 -5.39 5.86
CA GLN A 32 -12.60 -6.75 5.94
C GLN A 32 -12.02 -7.57 4.81
N MET A 33 -11.50 -8.75 5.12
CA MET A 33 -11.15 -9.72 4.10
C MET A 33 -12.20 -10.82 4.09
N LYS A 34 -12.70 -11.16 2.91
CA LYS A 34 -13.50 -12.37 2.70
C LYS A 34 -12.70 -13.33 1.86
N SER A 35 -12.51 -14.54 2.36
CA SER A 35 -11.75 -15.53 1.63
C SER A 35 -12.41 -16.90 1.63
N LYS A 36 -12.09 -17.68 0.63
CA LYS A 36 -12.47 -19.10 0.51
C LYS A 36 -11.30 -19.88 -0.07
N PHE A 37 -11.20 -21.14 0.32
CA PHE A 37 -10.23 -22.03 -0.29
C PHE A 37 -10.57 -22.27 -1.76
N SER A 38 -9.62 -22.06 -2.64
CA SER A 38 -9.77 -22.24 -4.09
C SER A 38 -9.11 -23.53 -4.59
N THR A 39 -7.92 -23.84 -4.06
CA THR A 39 -7.15 -25.03 -4.43
C THR A 39 -6.46 -25.62 -3.22
N ILE A 40 -6.34 -26.94 -3.20
CA ILE A 40 -5.52 -27.67 -2.24
C ILE A 40 -4.79 -28.75 -3.01
N SER A 41 -3.47 -28.73 -2.94
CA SER A 41 -2.58 -29.74 -3.49
C SER A 41 -1.68 -30.26 -2.38
N ILE A 42 -1.65 -31.56 -2.18
CA ILE A 42 -0.80 -32.22 -1.20
C ILE A 42 0.06 -33.22 -1.94
N THR A 43 1.36 -33.05 -1.87
CA THR A 43 2.37 -33.92 -2.47
C THR A 43 3.35 -34.43 -1.39
N PRO A 44 4.21 -35.37 -1.68
CA PRO A 44 5.26 -35.78 -0.74
C PRO A 44 6.23 -34.61 -0.38
N GLU A 45 6.35 -33.63 -1.26
CA GLU A 45 7.25 -32.48 -1.12
C GLU A 45 6.63 -31.35 -0.28
N GLY A 46 5.29 -31.31 -0.17
CA GLY A 46 4.63 -30.24 0.58
C GLY A 46 3.14 -30.10 0.26
N SER A 47 2.56 -29.05 0.81
CA SER A 47 1.15 -28.71 0.61
C SER A 47 1.03 -27.27 0.09
N ASP A 48 0.29 -27.10 -1.01
CA ASP A 48 -0.09 -25.80 -1.55
C ASP A 48 -1.57 -25.55 -1.27
N ILE A 49 -1.86 -24.44 -0.61
CA ILE A 49 -3.23 -24.02 -0.29
C ILE A 49 -3.46 -22.67 -0.96
N GLY A 50 -4.36 -22.64 -1.91
CA GLY A 50 -4.78 -21.42 -2.58
C GLY A 50 -6.05 -20.85 -1.94
N LEU A 51 -6.03 -19.54 -1.69
CA LEU A 51 -7.19 -18.77 -1.24
C LEU A 51 -7.63 -17.83 -2.35
N ALA A 52 -8.93 -17.79 -2.63
CA ALA A 52 -9.54 -16.68 -3.35
C ALA A 52 -10.02 -15.68 -2.30
N ALA A 53 -9.43 -14.51 -2.27
CA ALA A 53 -9.70 -13.49 -1.28
C ALA A 53 -10.17 -12.19 -1.96
N VAL A 54 -11.00 -11.43 -1.24
CA VAL A 54 -11.46 -10.08 -1.61
C VAL A 54 -11.28 -9.20 -0.40
N VAL A 55 -10.72 -8.01 -0.59
CA VAL A 55 -10.59 -6.99 0.44
C VAL A 55 -11.68 -5.95 0.28
N LEU A 56 -12.47 -5.75 1.31
CA LEU A 56 -13.58 -4.82 1.33
C LEU A 56 -13.22 -3.57 2.13
N PRO A 57 -13.68 -2.39 1.67
CA PRO A 57 -13.54 -1.15 2.43
C PRO A 57 -14.31 -1.20 3.75
N ASP A 58 -14.00 -0.29 4.65
CA ASP A 58 -14.73 -0.11 5.90
C ASP A 58 -16.23 0.04 5.62
N ALA A 59 -17.03 -0.79 6.29
CA ALA A 59 -18.48 -0.81 6.12
C ALA A 59 -19.19 0.51 6.51
N ALA A 60 -18.54 1.34 7.32
CA ALA A 60 -19.04 2.66 7.69
C ALA A 60 -18.96 3.70 6.55
N GLN A 61 -18.20 3.40 5.50
CA GLN A 61 -18.01 4.28 4.36
C GLN A 61 -18.86 3.82 3.17
N THR A 62 -19.36 4.78 2.40
CA THR A 62 -19.98 4.48 1.11
C THR A 62 -18.87 4.38 0.07
N PRO A 63 -18.56 3.19 -0.45
CA PRO A 63 -17.49 3.08 -1.41
C PRO A 63 -17.82 3.87 -2.68
N PRO A 64 -16.85 4.57 -3.26
CA PRO A 64 -17.01 5.18 -4.57
C PRO A 64 -17.23 4.10 -5.63
N ALA A 65 -17.59 4.51 -6.85
CA ALA A 65 -17.76 3.57 -7.94
C ALA A 65 -16.48 2.73 -8.15
N VAL A 66 -16.66 1.42 -8.34
CA VAL A 66 -15.55 0.50 -8.57
C VAL A 66 -14.79 0.89 -9.84
N LEU A 67 -13.51 1.15 -9.69
CA LEU A 67 -12.59 1.47 -10.80
C LEU A 67 -11.87 0.17 -11.21
N LEU A 68 -12.40 -0.54 -12.19
CA LEU A 68 -11.92 -1.87 -12.58
C LEU A 68 -10.41 -1.94 -12.87
N GLY A 69 -9.83 -0.88 -13.42
CA GLY A 69 -8.39 -0.80 -13.67
C GLY A 69 -7.52 -0.73 -12.41
N SER A 70 -8.13 -0.46 -11.25
CA SER A 70 -7.43 -0.36 -9.97
C SER A 70 -7.41 -1.67 -9.19
N ILE A 71 -8.28 -2.62 -9.48
CA ILE A 71 -8.43 -3.85 -8.70
C ILE A 71 -8.20 -5.12 -9.52
N GLY A 72 -8.12 -5.04 -10.81
CA GLY A 72 -7.96 -6.21 -11.69
C GLY A 72 -6.83 -5.98 -12.68
N ARG A 73 -5.60 -6.07 -12.21
CA ARG A 73 -4.41 -6.03 -13.08
C ARG A 73 -3.74 -7.39 -13.18
N GLY A 74 -4.51 -8.42 -13.51
CA GLY A 74 -4.00 -9.78 -13.61
C GLY A 74 -2.77 -9.98 -14.52
N ALA A 75 -2.43 -9.01 -15.37
CA ALA A 75 -1.16 -8.92 -16.05
C ALA A 75 -1.02 -7.58 -16.76
N CYS A 76 0.15 -7.03 -16.71
CA CYS A 76 0.57 -6.04 -17.67
C CYS A 76 0.57 -6.68 -19.07
N LEU A 77 -0.01 -6.00 -20.04
CA LEU A 77 -0.11 -6.50 -21.42
C LEU A 77 -1.14 -7.62 -21.66
N GLY A 78 -2.05 -7.89 -20.73
CA GLY A 78 -3.23 -8.74 -20.99
C GLY A 78 -2.96 -10.24 -20.96
N THR A 79 -1.84 -10.68 -20.43
CA THR A 79 -1.53 -12.11 -20.25
C THR A 79 -1.31 -12.41 -18.77
N ASP A 80 -2.14 -13.29 -18.18
CA ASP A 80 -1.89 -13.78 -16.82
C ASP A 80 -0.56 -14.54 -16.78
N PRO A 81 0.44 -14.09 -16.03
CA PRO A 81 1.74 -14.76 -15.95
C PRO A 81 1.67 -16.10 -15.19
N GLY A 82 0.50 -16.47 -14.69
CA GLY A 82 0.28 -17.66 -13.89
C GLY A 82 0.72 -17.51 -12.43
N ILE A 83 0.74 -18.61 -11.73
CA ILE A 83 1.20 -18.69 -10.34
C ILE A 83 2.68 -19.08 -10.36
N PRO A 84 3.60 -18.30 -9.76
CA PRO A 84 4.98 -18.72 -9.63
C PRO A 84 5.07 -19.94 -8.71
N ALA A 85 6.07 -20.81 -8.95
CA ALA A 85 6.34 -21.92 -8.05
C ALA A 85 6.98 -21.41 -6.75
N PHE A 86 6.59 -21.99 -5.63
CA PHE A 86 7.29 -21.73 -4.36
C PHE A 86 8.70 -22.34 -4.40
N PRO A 87 9.73 -21.58 -4.01
CA PRO A 87 11.04 -22.17 -3.78
C PRO A 87 10.97 -23.10 -2.55
N HIS A 88 11.49 -24.32 -2.68
CA HIS A 88 11.53 -25.29 -1.57
C HIS A 88 12.68 -25.04 -0.58
N THR A 89 13.09 -23.81 -0.40
CA THR A 89 14.25 -23.44 0.45
C THR A 89 13.86 -23.35 1.92
N TYR A 90 12.58 -23.12 2.21
CA TYR A 90 12.05 -22.92 3.56
C TYR A 90 10.84 -23.81 3.80
N GLU A 91 10.49 -23.96 5.08
CA GLU A 91 9.37 -24.81 5.51
C GLU A 91 8.01 -24.26 5.12
N MET A 92 7.92 -22.92 4.98
CA MET A 92 6.66 -22.22 4.69
C MET A 92 6.87 -21.05 3.74
N GLY A 93 5.87 -20.80 2.90
CA GLY A 93 5.80 -19.62 2.06
C GLY A 93 4.39 -19.06 1.98
N LEU A 94 4.29 -17.75 1.96
CA LEU A 94 3.04 -17.03 1.68
C LEU A 94 3.22 -16.24 0.38
N MET A 95 2.22 -16.32 -0.50
CA MET A 95 2.21 -15.59 -1.76
C MET A 95 0.98 -14.69 -1.84
N ALA A 96 1.21 -13.44 -2.17
CA ALA A 96 0.15 -12.47 -2.49
C ALA A 96 0.32 -11.96 -3.92
N LYS A 97 -0.73 -12.06 -4.74
CA LYS A 97 -0.75 -11.45 -6.08
C LYS A 97 -0.92 -9.94 -5.96
N ASP A 98 -0.43 -9.21 -6.95
CA ASP A 98 -0.58 -7.74 -7.02
C ASP A 98 -2.05 -7.31 -7.04
N ASP A 99 -2.92 -8.11 -7.65
CA ASP A 99 -4.36 -7.86 -7.62
C ASP A 99 -4.90 -7.77 -6.18
N PHE A 100 -4.45 -8.65 -5.29
CA PHE A 100 -4.83 -8.62 -3.88
C PHE A 100 -4.29 -7.37 -3.16
N LEU A 101 -3.05 -6.98 -3.46
CA LEU A 101 -2.46 -5.75 -2.90
C LEU A 101 -3.19 -4.51 -3.43
N ASN A 102 -3.56 -4.51 -4.71
CA ASN A 102 -4.32 -3.42 -5.32
C ASN A 102 -5.75 -3.33 -4.77
N GLU A 103 -6.40 -4.47 -4.49
CA GLU A 103 -7.68 -4.47 -3.77
C GLU A 103 -7.56 -3.86 -2.37
N ALA A 104 -6.47 -4.16 -1.64
CA ALA A 104 -6.22 -3.57 -0.34
C ALA A 104 -6.00 -2.05 -0.44
N LEU A 105 -5.19 -1.59 -1.38
CA LEU A 105 -4.98 -0.16 -1.64
C LEU A 105 -6.28 0.55 -2.03
N TYR A 106 -7.09 -0.09 -2.90
CA TYR A 106 -8.41 0.41 -3.25
C TYR A 106 -9.32 0.51 -2.02
N ALA A 107 -9.34 -0.50 -1.17
CA ALA A 107 -10.18 -0.51 0.03
C ALA A 107 -9.77 0.57 1.03
N ILE A 108 -8.46 0.80 1.22
CA ILE A 108 -7.94 1.91 2.05
C ILE A 108 -8.39 3.25 1.48
N TRP A 109 -8.22 3.47 0.18
CA TRP A 109 -8.65 4.69 -0.50
C TRP A 109 -10.16 4.90 -0.40
N ALA A 110 -10.96 3.88 -0.69
CA ALA A 110 -12.42 3.92 -0.61
C ALA A 110 -12.93 4.20 0.81
N SER A 111 -12.14 3.85 1.83
CA SER A 111 -12.42 4.13 3.24
C SER A 111 -11.93 5.51 3.69
N ASN A 112 -11.51 6.38 2.78
CA ASN A 112 -10.87 7.68 3.05
C ASN A 112 -9.55 7.59 3.85
N GLY A 113 -8.90 6.44 3.88
CA GLY A 113 -7.63 6.24 4.56
C GLY A 113 -6.44 6.98 3.93
N LEU A 114 -6.60 7.47 2.69
CA LEU A 114 -5.57 8.25 1.98
C LEU A 114 -5.88 9.77 1.95
N LYS A 115 -6.61 10.26 2.94
CA LYS A 115 -6.77 11.70 3.21
C LYS A 115 -5.82 12.10 4.31
N ILE A 116 -4.81 12.89 3.97
CA ILE A 116 -3.68 13.19 4.86
C ILE A 116 -3.65 14.69 5.13
N PRO A 117 -3.99 15.13 6.34
CA PRO A 117 -3.71 16.50 6.77
C PRO A 117 -2.22 16.60 7.10
N VAL A 118 -1.48 17.42 6.38
CA VAL A 118 -0.04 17.64 6.63
C VAL A 118 0.14 18.94 7.37
N GLY A 119 0.54 18.86 8.63
CA GLY A 119 0.91 20.01 9.46
C GLY A 119 2.40 20.35 9.37
N PRO A 120 2.79 21.51 9.91
CA PRO A 120 4.20 21.89 9.94
C PRO A 120 5.11 20.89 10.67
N GLU A 121 4.56 20.18 11.65
CA GLU A 121 5.26 19.16 12.43
C GLU A 121 5.71 17.95 11.58
N MET A 122 5.04 17.69 10.47
CA MET A 122 5.38 16.60 9.55
C MET A 122 6.52 16.98 8.60
N LEU A 123 6.85 18.25 8.51
CA LEU A 123 7.92 18.76 7.65
C LEU A 123 9.31 18.67 8.34
N GLY A 124 9.36 18.13 9.58
CA GLY A 124 10.59 17.99 10.34
C GLY A 124 11.29 19.30 10.64
N ASP A 125 12.61 19.30 10.55
CA ASP A 125 13.46 20.47 10.82
C ASP A 125 13.52 21.50 9.67
N PHE A 126 12.66 21.34 8.66
CA PHE A 126 12.67 22.23 7.52
C PHE A 126 12.10 23.62 7.85
N ASP A 127 12.96 24.64 7.82
CA ASP A 127 12.58 26.02 8.10
C ASP A 127 12.03 26.73 6.87
N LEU A 128 10.71 26.68 6.70
CA LEU A 128 10.01 27.38 5.63
C LEU A 128 10.12 28.91 5.73
N SER A 129 10.52 29.44 6.88
CA SER A 129 10.63 30.89 7.09
C SER A 129 11.74 31.51 6.25
N GLU A 130 12.78 30.74 5.89
CA GLU A 130 13.83 31.20 4.97
C GLU A 130 13.27 31.56 3.58
N PHE A 131 12.16 30.93 3.19
CA PHE A 131 11.45 31.21 1.94
C PHE A 131 10.32 32.24 2.12
N GLY A 132 10.21 32.83 3.30
CA GLY A 132 9.10 33.76 3.65
C GLY A 132 7.76 33.07 3.78
N ILE A 133 7.73 31.75 3.96
CA ILE A 133 6.52 30.94 4.13
C ILE A 133 6.24 30.76 5.62
N SER A 134 5.01 31.02 6.01
CA SER A 134 4.53 30.75 7.37
C SER A 134 3.08 30.25 7.35
N ASN A 135 2.63 29.66 8.44
CA ASN A 135 1.27 29.11 8.61
C ASN A 135 0.88 28.14 7.49
N LEU A 136 1.83 27.27 7.08
CA LEU A 136 1.55 26.24 6.08
C LEU A 136 0.54 25.23 6.63
N SER A 137 -0.48 24.96 5.84
CA SER A 137 -1.41 23.85 6.03
C SER A 137 -1.59 23.14 4.68
N LEU A 138 -1.44 21.83 4.66
CA LEU A 138 -1.64 21.04 3.48
C LEU A 138 -2.70 19.96 3.76
N ASN A 139 -3.55 19.71 2.78
CA ASN A 139 -4.44 18.55 2.80
C ASN A 139 -4.24 17.79 1.49
N VAL A 140 -3.78 16.58 1.62
CA VAL A 140 -3.53 15.66 0.52
C VAL A 140 -4.70 14.70 0.41
N ASP A 141 -5.27 14.57 -0.77
CA ASP A 141 -6.42 13.71 -1.05
C ASP A 141 -6.22 12.99 -2.38
N PHE A 142 -6.09 11.68 -2.33
CA PHE A 142 -5.94 10.85 -3.52
C PHE A 142 -7.29 10.75 -4.22
N GLN A 143 -7.40 11.35 -5.42
CA GLN A 143 -8.61 11.31 -6.22
C GLN A 143 -8.80 9.96 -6.93
N LEU A 144 -7.70 9.24 -7.16
CA LEU A 144 -7.67 7.89 -7.69
C LEU A 144 -6.96 6.96 -6.70
N PRO A 145 -7.37 5.69 -6.61
CA PRO A 145 -6.66 4.71 -5.80
C PRO A 145 -5.25 4.49 -6.36
N PRO A 146 -4.23 4.43 -5.50
CA PRO A 146 -2.88 4.08 -5.92
C PRO A 146 -2.81 2.61 -6.36
N LEU A 147 -1.82 2.30 -7.17
CA LEU A 147 -1.61 0.98 -7.76
C LEU A 147 -0.20 0.48 -7.50
N ILE A 148 -0.10 -0.84 -7.40
CA ILE A 148 1.17 -1.57 -7.49
C ILE A 148 1.15 -2.36 -8.80
N SER A 149 2.23 -2.28 -9.56
CA SER A 149 2.40 -3.05 -10.79
C SER A 149 3.84 -3.55 -10.93
N ASP A 150 4.02 -4.63 -11.67
CA ASP A 150 5.34 -5.13 -12.10
C ASP A 150 5.42 -5.24 -13.62
N CYS A 151 4.86 -4.26 -14.31
CA CYS A 151 4.72 -4.22 -15.77
C CYS A 151 6.04 -4.16 -16.54
N ASN A 152 7.16 -4.36 -15.92
CA ASN A 152 8.43 -4.48 -16.61
C ASN A 152 8.98 -5.92 -16.59
N LEU A 153 9.88 -6.19 -17.51
CA LEU A 153 10.53 -7.48 -17.65
C LEU A 153 11.58 -7.76 -16.55
N GLU A 154 11.89 -6.77 -15.71
CA GLU A 154 12.92 -6.84 -14.68
C GLU A 154 12.40 -7.23 -13.30
N HIS A 155 11.13 -7.59 -13.19
CA HIS A 155 10.47 -7.96 -11.92
C HIS A 155 10.53 -6.86 -10.84
N LYS A 156 10.65 -5.60 -11.26
CA LYS A 156 10.55 -4.47 -10.36
C LYS A 156 9.09 -4.17 -10.09
N MET A 157 8.82 -3.71 -8.89
CA MET A 157 7.53 -3.21 -8.50
C MET A 157 7.49 -1.70 -8.69
N PHE A 158 6.40 -1.20 -9.25
CA PHE A 158 6.12 0.23 -9.32
C PHE A 158 4.95 0.57 -8.41
N PHE A 159 5.08 1.66 -7.72
CA PHE A 159 3.99 2.35 -7.05
C PHE A 159 3.55 3.50 -7.96
N GLU A 160 2.28 3.51 -8.31
CA GLU A 160 1.67 4.51 -9.20
C GLU A 160 0.55 5.23 -8.45
N ALA A 161 0.60 6.55 -8.40
CA ALA A 161 -0.43 7.37 -7.80
C ALA A 161 -0.74 8.55 -8.71
N GLY A 162 -1.97 8.63 -9.19
CA GLY A 162 -2.45 9.68 -10.08
C GLY A 162 -3.44 10.61 -9.37
N ASP A 163 -3.57 11.82 -9.91
CA ASP A 163 -4.56 12.81 -9.47
C ASP A 163 -4.56 13.01 -7.93
N ILE A 164 -3.39 13.15 -7.35
CA ILE A 164 -3.26 13.50 -5.92
C ILE A 164 -3.57 14.98 -5.79
N ARG A 165 -4.73 15.31 -5.24
CA ARG A 165 -5.13 16.69 -4.99
C ARG A 165 -4.48 17.19 -3.71
N VAL A 166 -3.79 18.30 -3.80
CA VAL A 166 -3.18 18.99 -2.66
C VAL A 166 -3.79 20.37 -2.52
N ASN A 167 -4.49 20.60 -1.41
CA ASN A 167 -4.97 21.91 -1.04
C ASN A 167 -3.94 22.52 -0.06
N ALA A 168 -3.34 23.62 -0.44
CA ALA A 168 -2.32 24.30 0.36
C ALA A 168 -2.80 25.70 0.76
N GLY A 169 -2.75 25.99 2.04
CA GLY A 169 -2.93 27.34 2.59
C GLY A 169 -1.64 27.79 3.28
N MET A 170 -1.17 28.99 3.00
CA MET A 170 0.03 29.54 3.61
C MET A 170 0.05 31.05 3.63
N LYS A 171 0.94 31.63 4.43
CA LYS A 171 1.33 33.04 4.25
C LYS A 171 2.69 33.07 3.56
N LEU A 172 2.75 33.69 2.39
CA LEU A 172 3.99 33.94 1.65
C LEU A 172 4.32 35.43 1.69
N LEU A 173 5.47 35.77 2.26
CA LEU A 173 5.88 37.17 2.49
C LEU A 173 4.80 38.02 3.18
N GLY A 174 4.06 37.41 4.10
CA GLY A 174 2.99 38.07 4.87
C GLY A 174 1.60 38.11 4.20
N SER A 175 1.50 37.71 2.92
CA SER A 175 0.23 37.64 2.19
C SER A 175 -0.37 36.23 2.25
N GLN A 176 -1.69 36.13 2.50
CA GLN A 176 -2.39 34.85 2.44
C GLN A 176 -2.45 34.35 1.01
N VAL A 177 -2.09 33.07 0.83
CA VAL A 177 -2.13 32.35 -0.44
C VAL A 177 -2.81 31.01 -0.22
N ASP A 178 -3.81 30.72 -1.03
CA ASP A 178 -4.47 29.43 -1.07
C ASP A 178 -4.31 28.82 -2.46
N MET A 179 -3.91 27.56 -2.53
CA MET A 179 -3.62 26.88 -3.79
C MET A 179 -4.29 25.52 -3.84
N VAL A 180 -4.65 25.13 -5.05
CA VAL A 180 -5.03 23.75 -5.38
C VAL A 180 -4.05 23.24 -6.43
N MET A 181 -3.43 22.11 -6.11
CA MET A 181 -2.48 21.44 -6.99
C MET A 181 -2.92 20.01 -7.22
N TYR A 182 -2.51 19.45 -8.35
CA TYR A 182 -2.61 18.02 -8.63
C TYR A 182 -1.22 17.48 -8.87
N ALA A 183 -0.96 16.31 -8.31
CA ALA A 183 0.30 15.62 -8.49
C ALA A 183 0.05 14.20 -9.00
N SER A 184 0.98 13.70 -9.82
CA SER A 184 1.04 12.31 -10.24
C SER A 184 2.45 11.78 -10.03
N LEU A 185 2.55 10.55 -9.53
CA LEU A 185 3.80 9.92 -9.14
C LEU A 185 3.87 8.51 -9.72
N ILE A 186 5.03 8.16 -10.28
CA ILE A 186 5.44 6.78 -10.53
C ILE A 186 6.81 6.59 -9.87
N ALA A 187 6.92 5.63 -8.98
CA ALA A 187 8.17 5.33 -8.28
C ALA A 187 8.48 3.83 -8.33
N GLU A 188 9.75 3.48 -8.38
CA GLU A 188 10.16 2.11 -8.07
C GLU A 188 9.88 1.85 -6.61
N ALA A 189 9.36 0.68 -6.31
CA ALA A 189 9.09 0.22 -4.96
C ALA A 189 9.57 -1.21 -4.78
N ARG A 190 9.82 -1.60 -3.55
CA ARG A 190 10.12 -2.98 -3.19
C ARG A 190 9.49 -3.36 -1.87
N ILE A 191 9.22 -4.63 -1.72
CA ILE A 191 8.83 -5.20 -0.45
C ILE A 191 10.10 -5.70 0.25
N VAL A 192 10.25 -5.33 1.51
CA VAL A 192 11.44 -5.62 2.32
C VAL A 192 11.03 -6.25 3.64
N LEU A 193 11.94 -6.98 4.26
CA LEU A 193 11.79 -7.41 5.65
C LEU A 193 12.49 -6.39 6.55
N VAL A 194 11.75 -5.87 7.53
CA VAL A 194 12.25 -4.88 8.48
C VAL A 194 12.08 -5.39 9.92
N PRO A 195 12.94 -4.98 10.85
CA PRO A 195 12.72 -5.25 12.26
C PRO A 195 11.47 -4.53 12.76
N GLY A 196 10.52 -5.25 13.36
CA GLY A 196 9.36 -4.70 14.03
C GLY A 196 9.42 -4.86 15.53
N ALA A 197 8.39 -4.37 16.23
CA ALA A 197 8.34 -4.37 17.70
C ALA A 197 8.28 -5.79 18.29
N THR A 198 7.68 -6.74 17.60
CA THR A 198 7.48 -8.12 18.08
C THR A 198 8.17 -9.16 17.20
N GLY A 199 8.86 -8.75 16.14
CA GLY A 199 9.54 -9.65 15.21
C GLY A 199 9.82 -9.00 13.87
N THR A 200 10.02 -9.80 12.84
CA THR A 200 10.21 -9.30 11.48
C THR A 200 8.85 -8.90 10.90
N GLU A 201 8.82 -7.77 10.23
CA GLU A 201 7.65 -7.23 9.53
C GLU A 201 7.91 -7.16 8.03
N VAL A 202 6.84 -7.17 7.25
CA VAL A 202 6.89 -6.88 5.82
C VAL A 202 6.69 -5.39 5.63
N GLY A 203 7.63 -4.74 4.96
CA GLY A 203 7.58 -3.31 4.70
C GLY A 203 7.54 -3.00 3.21
N ILE A 204 6.94 -1.86 2.85
CA ILE A 204 7.00 -1.28 1.51
C ILE A 204 8.00 -0.13 1.55
N GLN A 205 9.02 -0.21 0.73
CA GLN A 205 10.02 0.83 0.57
C GLN A 205 9.87 1.45 -0.81
N ILE A 206 9.72 2.76 -0.87
CA ILE A 206 9.79 3.51 -2.13
C ILE A 206 11.25 3.86 -2.40
N GLU A 207 11.68 3.55 -3.60
CA GLU A 207 13.00 3.89 -4.11
C GLU A 207 12.94 5.22 -4.87
N THR A 208 13.69 5.33 -5.91
CA THR A 208 13.77 6.55 -6.71
C THR A 208 12.48 6.76 -7.50
N PRO A 209 11.83 7.92 -7.38
CA PRO A 209 10.76 8.30 -8.27
C PRO A 209 11.25 8.38 -9.71
N LEU A 210 10.51 7.74 -10.61
CA LEU A 210 10.79 7.74 -12.05
C LEU A 210 10.10 8.88 -12.76
N PHE A 211 8.92 9.23 -12.27
CA PHE A 211 8.10 10.28 -12.84
C PHE A 211 7.36 11.00 -11.75
N ILE A 212 7.39 12.31 -11.79
CA ILE A 212 6.54 13.17 -10.98
C ILE A 212 6.08 14.32 -11.86
N ASP A 213 4.79 14.55 -11.88
CA ASP A 213 4.19 15.72 -12.47
C ASP A 213 3.38 16.47 -11.43
N ILE A 214 3.46 17.81 -11.46
CA ILE A 214 2.72 18.70 -10.57
C ILE A 214 2.13 19.82 -11.42
N GLU A 215 0.83 19.96 -11.31
CA GLU A 215 0.05 21.02 -11.91
C GLU A 215 -0.55 21.92 -10.83
N VAL A 216 -0.37 23.22 -10.94
CA VAL A 216 -1.05 24.20 -10.11
C VAL A 216 -2.33 24.61 -10.82
N ALA A 217 -3.46 24.08 -10.32
CA ALA A 217 -4.76 24.29 -10.96
C ALA A 217 -5.43 25.59 -10.53
N GLN A 218 -5.17 26.07 -9.32
CA GLN A 218 -5.79 27.28 -8.79
C GLN A 218 -4.89 27.96 -7.78
N ILE A 219 -4.81 29.28 -7.89
CA ILE A 219 -4.18 30.17 -6.89
C ILE A 219 -5.16 31.28 -6.53
N ALA A 220 -5.32 31.54 -5.24
CA ALA A 220 -6.09 32.66 -4.73
C ALA A 220 -5.21 33.49 -3.77
N GLY A 221 -5.48 34.79 -3.67
CA GLY A 221 -4.73 35.71 -2.82
C GLY A 221 -3.79 36.62 -3.60
N GLY A 222 -2.72 37.07 -2.96
CA GLY A 222 -1.80 38.06 -3.50
C GLY A 222 -0.90 37.65 -4.66
N LEU A 223 -1.01 36.40 -5.13
CA LEU A 223 -0.13 35.81 -6.14
C LEU A 223 -0.86 35.30 -7.38
N VAL A 224 -2.06 35.79 -7.61
CA VAL A 224 -2.82 35.47 -8.84
C VAL A 224 -2.00 35.93 -10.06
N GLY A 225 -1.77 35.02 -11.02
CA GLY A 225 -0.93 35.24 -12.18
C GLY A 225 0.55 34.87 -12.00
N ALA A 226 0.90 34.27 -10.85
CA ALA A 226 2.26 33.76 -10.57
C ALA A 226 2.35 32.22 -10.65
N GLU A 227 1.39 31.56 -11.31
CA GLU A 227 1.24 30.11 -11.36
C GLU A 227 2.52 29.42 -11.83
N ASP A 228 3.13 29.93 -12.92
CA ASP A 228 4.38 29.38 -13.46
C ASP A 228 5.56 29.52 -12.50
N THR A 229 5.65 30.66 -11.80
CA THR A 229 6.71 30.92 -10.81
C THR A 229 6.57 29.97 -9.62
N ILE A 230 5.34 29.78 -9.14
CA ILE A 230 5.04 28.89 -8.03
C ILE A 230 5.26 27.43 -8.43
N SER A 231 4.81 27.02 -9.63
CA SER A 231 5.08 25.70 -10.17
C SER A 231 6.58 25.42 -10.24
N SER A 232 7.37 26.39 -10.68
CA SER A 232 8.83 26.28 -10.71
C SER A 232 9.43 26.15 -9.31
N LEU A 233 8.95 26.93 -8.36
CA LEU A 233 9.41 26.86 -6.94
C LEU A 233 9.08 25.50 -6.34
N ILE A 234 7.89 24.98 -6.55
CA ILE A 234 7.46 23.68 -6.07
C ILE A 234 8.34 22.58 -6.67
N ARG A 235 8.59 22.60 -7.97
CA ARG A 235 9.41 21.60 -8.65
C ARG A 235 10.89 21.64 -8.23
N THR A 236 11.43 22.84 -7.96
CA THR A 236 12.85 23.00 -7.63
C THR A 236 13.19 22.90 -6.16
N VAL A 237 12.23 23.17 -5.28
CA VAL A 237 12.44 23.19 -3.83
C VAL A 237 11.60 22.16 -3.12
N ALA A 238 10.27 22.24 -3.22
CA ALA A 238 9.39 21.39 -2.42
C ALA A 238 9.46 19.91 -2.86
N LEU A 239 9.54 19.68 -4.18
CA LEU A 239 9.54 18.32 -4.70
C LEU A 239 10.78 17.50 -4.27
N PRO A 240 12.03 17.98 -4.41
CA PRO A 240 13.20 17.24 -3.92
C PRO A 240 13.09 16.86 -2.46
N MET A 241 12.52 17.73 -1.64
CA MET A 241 12.33 17.48 -0.20
C MET A 241 11.30 16.37 0.07
N VAL A 242 10.16 16.41 -0.63
CA VAL A 242 9.16 15.34 -0.52
C VAL A 242 9.76 14.01 -0.99
N LEU A 243 10.60 14.05 -2.01
CA LEU A 243 11.30 12.88 -2.50
C LEU A 243 12.29 12.32 -1.48
N ASP A 244 13.05 13.16 -0.82
CA ASP A 244 13.98 12.73 0.23
C ASP A 244 13.22 12.13 1.43
N LEU A 245 12.05 12.67 1.75
CA LEU A 245 11.16 12.12 2.79
C LEU A 245 10.56 10.75 2.41
N LEU A 246 10.28 10.53 1.12
CA LEU A 246 9.67 9.29 0.63
C LEU A 246 10.73 8.25 0.26
N SER A 247 11.96 8.66 -0.07
CA SER A 247 13.00 7.76 -0.53
C SER A 247 13.84 7.23 0.63
N GLY A 248 13.99 5.93 0.69
CA GLY A 248 14.89 5.26 1.62
C GLY A 248 14.26 4.74 2.91
N ASP A 249 13.18 5.33 3.36
CA ASP A 249 12.45 4.85 4.54
C ASP A 249 11.33 3.86 4.15
N THR A 250 11.01 2.97 5.06
CA THR A 250 9.87 2.08 4.91
C THR A 250 8.60 2.89 5.10
N LEU A 251 7.83 3.07 4.03
CA LEU A 251 6.56 3.82 4.05
C LEU A 251 5.58 3.23 5.06
N ALA A 252 5.54 1.92 5.11
CA ALA A 252 4.66 1.17 6.00
C ALA A 252 5.26 -0.19 6.25
N SER A 253 5.11 -0.69 7.47
CA SER A 253 5.37 -2.08 7.79
C SER A 253 4.16 -2.71 8.46
N PHE A 254 3.98 -4.00 8.26
CA PHE A 254 2.91 -4.77 8.88
C PHE A 254 3.39 -6.18 9.19
N GLN A 255 2.86 -6.72 10.27
CA GLN A 255 3.07 -8.12 10.62
C GLN A 255 2.19 -9.02 9.75
N LEU A 256 2.73 -10.12 9.29
CA LEU A 256 1.87 -11.14 8.72
C LEU A 256 0.97 -11.71 9.82
N PRO A 257 -0.31 -11.92 9.51
CA PRO A 257 -1.22 -12.51 10.49
C PRO A 257 -0.76 -13.91 10.83
N SER A 258 -0.84 -14.25 12.11
CA SER A 258 -0.72 -15.62 12.57
C SER A 258 -1.97 -16.42 12.18
N ILE A 259 -1.79 -17.70 11.89
CA ILE A 259 -2.89 -18.60 11.54
C ILE A 259 -3.28 -19.38 12.80
N ASP A 260 -4.46 -19.08 13.35
CA ASP A 260 -5.02 -19.85 14.48
C ASP A 260 -5.62 -21.17 13.97
N LEU A 261 -4.90 -22.26 14.22
CA LEU A 261 -5.33 -23.60 13.83
C LEU A 261 -6.55 -24.07 14.62
N SER A 262 -6.76 -23.57 15.83
CA SER A 262 -7.89 -23.96 16.65
C SER A 262 -9.24 -23.48 16.07
N SER A 263 -9.19 -22.42 15.24
CA SER A 263 -10.35 -21.92 14.52
C SER A 263 -10.62 -22.68 13.22
N LEU A 264 -9.61 -23.41 12.70
CA LEU A 264 -9.70 -24.08 11.39
C LEU A 264 -10.19 -25.52 11.47
N ALA A 265 -9.95 -26.24 12.57
CA ALA A 265 -10.41 -27.62 12.70
C ALA A 265 -10.58 -28.04 14.18
N GLU A 266 -11.64 -28.84 14.44
CA GLU A 266 -11.82 -29.51 15.70
C GLU A 266 -10.65 -30.49 15.95
N GLY A 267 -10.01 -30.39 17.11
CA GLY A 267 -8.92 -31.26 17.52
C GLY A 267 -7.58 -30.54 17.76
N PHE A 268 -7.42 -29.31 17.33
CA PHE A 268 -6.29 -28.51 17.77
C PHE A 268 -6.55 -27.91 19.14
N PRO A 269 -5.57 -27.92 20.06
CA PRO A 269 -5.70 -27.22 21.33
C PRO A 269 -5.96 -25.72 21.13
N ALA A 270 -6.72 -25.13 22.04
CA ALA A 270 -6.91 -23.67 22.03
C ALA A 270 -5.54 -22.95 22.09
N GLY A 271 -5.34 -21.97 21.21
CA GLY A 271 -4.08 -21.24 21.10
C GLY A 271 -3.01 -21.92 20.23
N SER A 272 -3.36 -22.96 19.48
CA SER A 272 -2.47 -23.50 18.44
C SER A 272 -2.36 -22.51 17.29
N VAL A 273 -1.24 -21.81 17.20
CA VAL A 273 -1.01 -20.76 16.21
C VAL A 273 0.18 -21.14 15.34
N ILE A 274 0.07 -20.91 14.03
CA ILE A 274 1.23 -20.95 13.12
C ILE A 274 1.66 -19.51 12.85
N GLU A 275 2.90 -19.22 13.11
CA GLU A 275 3.58 -17.98 12.73
C GLU A 275 4.70 -18.29 11.73
N ILE A 276 4.98 -17.35 10.85
CA ILE A 276 6.10 -17.45 9.91
C ILE A 276 7.27 -16.65 10.47
N ASP A 277 8.37 -17.33 10.76
CA ASP A 277 9.66 -16.67 10.98
C ASP A 277 10.25 -16.29 9.61
N MET A 278 9.89 -15.09 9.16
CA MET A 278 10.21 -14.58 7.83
C MET A 278 11.72 -14.44 7.62
N LYS A 279 12.21 -14.99 6.52
CA LYS A 279 13.64 -15.00 6.16
C LYS A 279 13.94 -14.31 4.84
N GLU A 280 13.01 -14.33 3.90
CA GLU A 280 13.24 -13.85 2.54
C GLU A 280 11.93 -13.34 1.94
N VAL A 281 12.06 -12.29 1.13
CA VAL A 281 10.96 -11.80 0.27
C VAL A 281 11.44 -11.77 -1.17
N ASN A 282 10.64 -12.37 -2.03
CA ASN A 282 10.89 -12.43 -3.47
C ASN A 282 9.70 -11.89 -4.25
N ARG A 283 9.97 -11.39 -5.45
CA ARG A 283 8.95 -11.00 -6.42
C ARG A 283 9.06 -11.86 -7.66
N SER A 284 7.95 -12.36 -8.14
CA SER A 284 7.89 -13.11 -9.40
C SER A 284 6.49 -13.06 -9.99
N ARG A 285 6.39 -12.75 -11.28
CA ARG A 285 5.15 -12.82 -12.05
C ARG A 285 3.95 -12.11 -11.41
N GLY A 286 4.14 -10.86 -11.00
CA GLY A 286 3.05 -10.10 -10.36
C GLY A 286 2.60 -10.65 -9.01
N ALA A 287 3.53 -11.31 -8.30
CA ALA A 287 3.28 -11.80 -6.96
C ALA A 287 4.46 -11.53 -6.04
N THR A 288 4.15 -11.24 -4.80
CA THR A 288 5.09 -11.16 -3.68
C THR A 288 5.08 -12.48 -2.94
N ILE A 289 6.26 -13.05 -2.71
CA ILE A 289 6.44 -14.32 -2.02
C ILE A 289 7.28 -14.07 -0.78
N VAL A 290 6.71 -14.31 0.39
CA VAL A 290 7.41 -14.28 1.67
C VAL A 290 7.72 -15.70 2.09
N LEU A 291 8.98 -15.97 2.38
CA LEU A 291 9.48 -17.29 2.72
C LEU A 291 10.03 -17.29 4.15
N GLY A 292 9.86 -18.39 4.85
CA GLY A 292 10.34 -18.55 6.21
C GLY A 292 10.14 -19.94 6.77
N ASN A 293 10.41 -20.07 8.06
CA ASN A 293 10.19 -21.32 8.79
C ASN A 293 8.95 -21.18 9.67
N VAL A 294 8.37 -22.30 10.04
CA VAL A 294 7.28 -22.34 11.01
C VAL A 294 7.85 -22.05 12.41
N LYS A 295 7.17 -21.18 13.15
CA LYS A 295 7.53 -20.80 14.53
C LYS A 295 6.43 -21.22 15.50
#